data_b4ac81256f3754ff6a2e0dc9f88bdc1e
#
_entry.id   b4ac81256f3754ff6a2e0dc9f88bdc1e
#
_cell.length_a   1.000
_cell.length_b   1.000
_cell.length_c   1.000
_cell.angle_alpha   90.00
_cell.angle_beta   90.00
_cell.angle_gamma   90.00
#
_symmetry.space_group_name_H-M   'P 1'
#
loop_
_entity.id
_entity.type
_entity.pdbx_description
1 polymer ?
#
loop_
_entity_poly.entity_id
_entity_poly.type
_entity_poly.pdbx_seq_one_letter_code
_entity_poly.pdbx_strand_id
1 'polypeptide(L)'
;MVNVAVWDIGYLVAAALFILGITQLSSPRTAPRGNRMGAMGMFLAVLVTLARMYSEGVVGWELIVGGLAIGILIGALMATRVEMTGMPELVALFNGFGGGASALVALSEVLGRLQEGNVPDAGVELYAIWVAIGLSGLVGWITPVSYTHLTLPTLLLV
;
A
#
# COMPACT_ATOMS: atom_id res chain seq x y z
N MET A 1 6.38 -9.88 27.39
CA MET A 1 6.79 -8.79 26.47
C MET A 1 7.56 -9.43 25.33
N VAL A 2 7.03 -9.41 24.14
CA VAL A 2 7.78 -9.86 22.94
C VAL A 2 8.85 -8.80 22.68
N ASN A 3 10.09 -9.27 22.50
CA ASN A 3 11.23 -8.37 22.30
C ASN A 3 11.03 -7.57 20.99
N VAL A 4 11.24 -6.26 21.02
CA VAL A 4 11.13 -5.36 19.84
C VAL A 4 11.92 -5.92 18.66
N ALA A 5 13.06 -6.54 18.89
CA ALA A 5 13.89 -7.20 17.89
C ALA A 5 13.16 -8.30 17.08
N VAL A 6 12.14 -8.94 17.64
CA VAL A 6 11.38 -9.98 16.90
C VAL A 6 10.54 -9.36 15.79
N TRP A 7 9.94 -8.21 16.07
CA TRP A 7 9.16 -7.48 15.06
C TRP A 7 10.06 -6.94 13.95
N ASP A 8 11.20 -6.38 14.31
CA ASP A 8 12.18 -5.84 13.36
C ASP A 8 12.73 -6.93 12.43
N ILE A 9 13.02 -8.12 12.97
CA ILE A 9 13.42 -9.29 12.15
C ILE A 9 12.29 -9.70 11.18
N GLY A 10 11.05 -9.70 11.65
CA GLY A 10 9.89 -10.02 10.80
C GLY A 10 9.76 -9.05 9.63
N TYR A 11 9.87 -7.75 9.86
CA TYR A 11 9.86 -6.73 8.80
C TYR A 11 11.07 -6.83 7.88
N LEU A 12 12.26 -7.13 8.42
CA LEU A 12 13.47 -7.31 7.62
C LEU A 12 13.33 -8.49 6.65
N VAL A 13 12.78 -9.62 7.12
CA VAL A 13 12.52 -10.78 6.26
C VAL A 13 11.48 -10.45 5.19
N ALA A 14 10.40 -9.74 5.55
CA ALA A 14 9.40 -9.30 4.60
C ALA A 14 10.00 -8.38 3.52
N ALA A 15 10.83 -7.43 3.92
CA ALA A 15 11.53 -6.52 3.01
C ALA A 15 12.50 -7.28 2.08
N ALA A 16 13.25 -8.24 2.59
CA ALA A 16 14.14 -9.07 1.80
C ALA A 16 13.37 -9.89 0.74
N LEU A 17 12.23 -10.49 1.11
CA LEU A 17 11.35 -11.19 0.17
C LEU A 17 10.81 -10.26 -0.92
N PHE A 18 10.47 -9.03 -0.55
CA PHE A 18 9.99 -8.01 -1.50
C PHE A 18 11.07 -7.62 -2.50
N ILE A 19 12.28 -7.31 -2.02
CA ILE A 19 13.43 -6.95 -2.88
C ILE A 19 13.77 -8.11 -3.83
N LEU A 20 13.87 -9.32 -3.31
CA LEU A 20 14.13 -10.51 -4.12
C LEU A 20 12.99 -10.78 -5.12
N GLY A 21 11.75 -10.52 -4.73
CA GLY A 21 10.58 -10.59 -5.62
C GLY A 21 10.72 -9.63 -6.79
N ILE A 22 11.02 -8.36 -6.51
CA ILE A 22 11.17 -7.32 -7.55
C ILE A 22 12.32 -7.67 -8.52
N THR A 23 13.45 -8.16 -8.04
CA THR A 23 14.56 -8.56 -8.91
C THR A 23 14.19 -9.65 -9.89
N GLN A 24 13.27 -10.55 -9.50
CA GLN A 24 12.79 -11.63 -10.38
C GLN A 24 11.71 -11.19 -11.37
N LEU A 25 11.09 -10.02 -11.19
CA LEU A 25 10.12 -9.47 -12.14
C LEU A 25 10.77 -8.96 -13.44
N SER A 26 12.08 -8.78 -13.47
CA SER A 26 12.81 -8.28 -14.64
C SER A 26 12.78 -9.24 -15.85
N SER A 27 12.43 -10.52 -15.68
CA SER A 27 12.37 -11.51 -16.75
C SER A 27 11.01 -12.24 -16.76
N PRO A 28 10.38 -12.43 -17.93
CA PRO A 28 9.10 -13.15 -18.04
C PRO A 28 9.14 -14.57 -17.48
N ARG A 29 10.31 -15.24 -17.54
CA ARG A 29 10.47 -16.60 -17.03
C ARG A 29 10.46 -16.68 -15.51
N THR A 30 10.98 -15.67 -14.84
CA THR A 30 11.09 -15.60 -13.38
C THR A 30 9.96 -14.80 -12.73
N ALA A 31 9.26 -13.95 -13.50
CA ALA A 31 8.19 -13.08 -13.00
C ALA A 31 7.12 -13.79 -12.16
N PRO A 32 6.64 -15.01 -12.49
CA PRO A 32 5.66 -15.70 -11.64
C PRO A 32 6.21 -16.06 -10.25
N ARG A 33 7.51 -16.34 -10.15
CA ARG A 33 8.19 -16.58 -8.86
C ARG A 33 8.38 -15.27 -8.10
N GLY A 34 8.80 -14.20 -8.78
CA GLY A 34 8.94 -12.87 -8.21
C GLY A 34 7.64 -12.38 -7.62
N ASN A 35 6.54 -12.52 -8.33
CA ASN A 35 5.21 -12.14 -7.86
C ASN A 35 4.79 -12.93 -6.60
N ARG A 36 5.05 -14.23 -6.55
CA ARG A 36 4.77 -15.04 -5.34
C ARG A 36 5.64 -14.59 -4.16
N MET A 37 6.92 -14.31 -4.38
CA MET A 37 7.81 -13.83 -3.31
C MET A 37 7.36 -12.46 -2.78
N GLY A 38 6.97 -11.54 -3.66
CA GLY A 38 6.40 -10.25 -3.27
C GLY A 38 5.11 -10.42 -2.47
N ALA A 39 4.20 -11.29 -2.92
CA ALA A 39 2.97 -11.59 -2.20
C ALA A 39 3.23 -12.21 -0.80
N MET A 40 4.20 -13.12 -0.69
CA MET A 40 4.61 -13.69 0.60
C MET A 40 5.23 -12.64 1.52
N GLY A 41 6.07 -11.74 0.99
CA GLY A 41 6.63 -10.61 1.74
C GLY A 41 5.54 -9.70 2.30
N MET A 42 4.56 -9.32 1.46
CA MET A 42 3.42 -8.51 1.88
C MET A 42 2.58 -9.24 2.96
N PHE A 43 2.26 -10.49 2.74
CA PHE A 43 1.50 -11.29 3.70
C PHE A 43 2.21 -11.37 5.06
N LEU A 44 3.54 -11.62 5.05
CA LEU A 44 4.34 -11.65 6.26
C LEU A 44 4.34 -10.28 6.98
N ALA A 45 4.52 -9.19 6.24
CA ALA A 45 4.49 -7.84 6.81
C ALA A 45 3.15 -7.55 7.50
N VAL A 46 2.03 -7.89 6.85
CA VAL A 46 0.68 -7.73 7.42
C VAL A 46 0.53 -8.56 8.70
N LEU A 47 0.94 -9.83 8.69
CA LEU A 47 0.87 -10.69 9.88
C LEU A 47 1.70 -10.14 11.04
N VAL A 48 2.92 -9.70 10.78
CA VAL A 48 3.80 -9.09 11.80
C VAL A 48 3.16 -7.83 12.38
N THR A 49 2.59 -6.98 11.52
CA THR A 49 1.91 -5.75 11.96
C THR A 49 0.70 -6.06 12.84
N LEU A 50 -0.18 -6.98 12.42
CA LEU A 50 -1.35 -7.36 13.20
C LEU A 50 -0.97 -7.99 14.54
N ALA A 51 0.04 -8.87 14.55
CA ALA A 51 0.53 -9.49 15.78
C ALA A 51 1.14 -8.46 16.74
N ARG A 52 1.89 -7.49 16.21
CA ARG A 52 2.44 -6.39 16.99
C ARG A 52 1.34 -5.54 17.60
N MET A 53 0.37 -5.09 16.80
CA MET A 53 -0.77 -4.29 17.26
C MET A 53 -1.56 -5.00 18.36
N TYR A 54 -1.80 -6.31 18.20
CA TYR A 54 -2.45 -7.11 19.23
C TYR A 54 -1.64 -7.16 20.53
N SER A 55 -0.32 -7.35 20.43
CA SER A 55 0.57 -7.40 21.61
C SER A 55 0.73 -6.06 22.33
N GLU A 56 0.62 -4.95 21.61
CA GLU A 56 0.68 -3.59 22.15
C GLU A 56 -0.69 -3.09 22.66
N GLY A 57 -1.75 -3.88 22.51
CA GLY A 57 -3.09 -3.54 22.97
C GLY A 57 -3.71 -2.35 22.22
N VAL A 58 -3.36 -2.19 20.95
CA VAL A 58 -3.88 -1.09 20.14
C VAL A 58 -5.40 -1.20 20.00
N VAL A 59 -6.11 -0.13 20.35
CA VAL A 59 -7.56 -0.06 20.27
C VAL A 59 -7.99 0.09 18.80
N GLY A 60 -9.06 -0.65 18.40
CA GLY A 60 -9.62 -0.55 17.05
C GLY A 60 -9.00 -1.52 16.03
N TRP A 61 -8.24 -2.51 16.50
CA TRP A 61 -7.68 -3.56 15.62
C TRP A 61 -8.76 -4.30 14.84
N GLU A 62 -9.99 -4.38 15.36
CA GLU A 62 -11.15 -4.99 14.68
C GLU A 62 -11.51 -4.25 13.38
N LEU A 63 -11.41 -2.92 13.38
CA LEU A 63 -11.65 -2.10 12.20
C LEU A 63 -10.59 -2.36 11.12
N ILE A 64 -9.34 -2.56 11.53
CA ILE A 64 -8.24 -2.86 10.61
C ILE A 64 -8.43 -4.25 10.00
N VAL A 65 -8.77 -5.25 10.81
CA VAL A 65 -9.06 -6.62 10.32
C VAL A 65 -10.29 -6.62 9.41
N GLY A 66 -11.34 -5.88 9.78
CA GLY A 66 -12.54 -5.72 8.95
C GLY A 66 -12.23 -5.06 7.62
N GLY A 67 -11.47 -3.97 7.61
CA GLY A 67 -11.02 -3.29 6.39
C GLY A 67 -10.14 -4.19 5.52
N LEU A 68 -9.23 -4.94 6.13
CA LEU A 68 -8.38 -5.90 5.45
C LEU A 68 -9.21 -7.01 4.78
N ALA A 69 -10.19 -7.59 5.49
CA ALA A 69 -11.06 -8.62 4.95
C ALA A 69 -11.87 -8.12 3.75
N ILE A 70 -12.43 -6.92 3.83
CA ILE A 70 -13.15 -6.28 2.73
C ILE A 70 -12.21 -6.02 1.56
N GLY A 71 -11.03 -5.48 1.82
CA GLY A 71 -10.02 -5.20 0.80
C GLY A 71 -9.54 -6.46 0.08
N ILE A 72 -9.31 -7.55 0.81
CA ILE A 72 -8.95 -8.86 0.23
C ILE A 72 -10.08 -9.39 -0.65
N LEU A 73 -11.33 -9.32 -0.18
CA LEU A 73 -12.48 -9.81 -0.95
C LEU A 73 -12.64 -9.04 -2.26
N ILE A 74 -12.63 -7.72 -2.21
CA ILE A 74 -12.76 -6.87 -3.40
C ILE A 74 -11.56 -7.07 -4.33
N GLY A 75 -10.35 -7.03 -3.79
CA GLY A 75 -9.12 -7.19 -4.57
C GLY A 75 -9.03 -8.56 -5.26
N ALA A 76 -9.39 -9.64 -4.56
CA ALA A 76 -9.42 -10.99 -5.13
C ALA A 76 -10.48 -11.13 -6.22
N LEU A 77 -11.68 -10.58 -6.02
CA LEU A 77 -12.73 -10.57 -7.04
C LEU A 77 -12.28 -9.82 -8.29
N MET A 78 -11.69 -8.65 -8.13
CA MET A 78 -11.17 -7.86 -9.26
C MET A 78 -10.04 -8.60 -9.97
N ALA A 79 -9.05 -9.12 -9.24
CA ALA A 79 -7.91 -9.80 -9.81
C ALA A 79 -8.27 -11.09 -10.58
N THR A 80 -9.33 -11.79 -10.16
CA THR A 80 -9.78 -13.04 -10.81
C THR A 80 -10.76 -12.82 -11.96
N ARG A 81 -11.40 -11.64 -12.04
CA ARG A 81 -12.42 -11.32 -13.05
C ARG A 81 -11.89 -10.44 -14.18
N VAL A 82 -10.73 -9.82 -13.99
CA VAL A 82 -10.16 -8.91 -14.99
C VAL A 82 -9.61 -9.70 -16.19
N GLU A 83 -9.97 -9.25 -17.40
CA GLU A 83 -9.38 -9.76 -18.63
C GLU A 83 -7.95 -9.24 -18.83
N MET A 84 -7.15 -9.92 -19.67
CA MET A 84 -5.76 -9.52 -19.96
C MET A 84 -5.64 -8.08 -20.47
N THR A 85 -6.64 -7.63 -21.24
CA THR A 85 -6.72 -6.26 -21.78
C THR A 85 -6.98 -5.21 -20.70
N GLY A 86 -7.65 -5.57 -19.60
CA GLY A 86 -7.94 -4.71 -18.45
C GLY A 86 -6.86 -4.69 -17.37
N MET A 87 -5.79 -5.48 -17.52
CA MET A 87 -4.71 -5.54 -16.52
C MET A 87 -4.05 -4.18 -16.24
N PRO A 88 -3.73 -3.34 -17.24
CA PRO A 88 -3.14 -2.03 -16.96
C PRO A 88 -4.07 -1.11 -16.16
N GLU A 89 -5.38 -1.17 -16.40
CA GLU A 89 -6.39 -0.41 -15.64
C GLU A 89 -6.44 -0.84 -14.18
N LEU A 90 -6.40 -2.16 -13.94
CA LEU A 90 -6.38 -2.72 -12.60
C LEU A 90 -5.12 -2.28 -11.82
N VAL A 91 -3.96 -2.30 -12.47
CA VAL A 91 -2.70 -1.83 -11.87
C VAL A 91 -2.78 -0.34 -11.55
N ALA A 92 -3.31 0.47 -12.46
CA ALA A 92 -3.50 1.91 -12.24
C ALA A 92 -4.45 2.18 -11.06
N LEU A 93 -5.53 1.41 -10.96
CA LEU A 93 -6.49 1.51 -9.86
C LEU A 93 -5.86 1.15 -8.51
N PHE A 94 -5.10 0.06 -8.44
CA PHE A 94 -4.41 -0.33 -7.20
C PHE A 94 -3.32 0.66 -6.79
N ASN A 95 -2.60 1.25 -7.73
CA ASN A 95 -1.70 2.37 -7.45
C ASN A 95 -2.45 3.56 -6.85
N GLY A 96 -3.62 3.89 -7.42
CA GLY A 96 -4.48 4.94 -6.92
C GLY A 96 -4.93 4.71 -5.47
N PHE A 97 -5.41 3.51 -5.17
CA PHE A 97 -5.78 3.14 -3.80
C PHE A 97 -4.58 3.14 -2.85
N GLY A 98 -3.40 2.69 -3.30
CA GLY A 98 -2.17 2.74 -2.52
C GLY A 98 -1.75 4.17 -2.18
N GLY A 99 -1.79 5.08 -3.16
CA GLY A 99 -1.52 6.51 -2.94
C GLY A 99 -2.54 7.14 -2.00
N GLY A 100 -3.83 6.85 -2.18
CA GLY A 100 -4.90 7.31 -1.29
C GLY A 100 -4.73 6.81 0.15
N ALA A 101 -4.42 5.54 0.32
CA ALA A 101 -4.16 4.96 1.65
C ALA A 101 -2.95 5.64 2.33
N SER A 102 -1.86 5.86 1.60
CA SER A 102 -0.67 6.55 2.12
C SER A 102 -0.99 8.00 2.55
N ALA A 103 -1.81 8.71 1.78
CA ALA A 103 -2.25 10.06 2.13
C ALA A 103 -3.12 10.07 3.41
N LEU A 104 -4.02 9.09 3.56
CA LEU A 104 -4.86 8.95 4.76
C LEU A 104 -4.03 8.62 6.00
N VAL A 105 -3.00 7.77 5.89
CA VAL A 105 -2.08 7.46 6.99
C VAL A 105 -1.33 8.73 7.42
N ALA A 106 -0.77 9.47 6.47
CA ALA A 106 -0.08 10.72 6.78
C ALA A 106 -1.01 11.77 7.40
N LEU A 107 -2.25 11.87 6.92
CA LEU A 107 -3.26 12.75 7.50
C LEU A 107 -3.63 12.34 8.93
N SER A 108 -3.80 11.05 9.20
CA SER A 108 -4.12 10.54 10.54
C SER A 108 -3.02 10.85 11.55
N GLU A 109 -1.75 10.80 11.14
CA GLU A 109 -0.60 11.18 11.97
C GLU A 109 -0.67 12.66 12.37
N VAL A 110 -0.96 13.55 11.40
CA VAL A 110 -1.12 14.99 11.68
C VAL A 110 -2.25 15.24 12.66
N LEU A 111 -3.42 14.62 12.40
CA LEU A 111 -4.59 14.82 13.28
C LEU A 111 -4.34 14.30 14.68
N GLY A 112 -3.66 13.17 14.83
CA GLY A 112 -3.27 12.62 16.14
C GLY A 112 -2.40 13.58 16.93
N ARG A 113 -1.35 14.13 16.30
CA ARG A 113 -0.45 15.10 16.94
C ARG A 113 -1.17 16.41 17.33
N LEU A 114 -2.08 16.90 16.48
CA LEU A 114 -2.89 18.09 16.79
C LEU A 114 -3.81 17.85 18.00
N GLN A 115 -4.39 16.66 18.12
CA GLN A 115 -5.24 16.31 19.27
C GLN A 115 -4.45 16.20 20.57
N GLU A 116 -3.19 15.79 20.52
CA GLU A 116 -2.29 15.73 21.67
C GLU A 116 -1.73 17.12 22.06
N GLY A 117 -2.07 18.17 21.32
CA GLY A 117 -1.53 19.53 21.52
C GLY A 117 -0.07 19.67 21.07
N ASN A 118 0.49 18.64 20.44
CA ASN A 118 1.81 18.63 19.84
C ASN A 118 1.71 19.14 18.40
N VAL A 119 1.68 20.48 18.25
CA VAL A 119 1.80 21.04 16.90
C VAL A 119 3.23 20.81 16.44
N PRO A 120 3.46 20.08 15.32
CA PRO A 120 4.81 19.92 14.77
C PRO A 120 5.41 21.33 14.60
N ASP A 121 6.62 21.52 15.09
CA ASP A 121 7.33 22.78 14.87
C ASP A 121 7.29 23.11 13.38
N ALA A 122 7.09 24.42 13.05
CA ALA A 122 6.95 24.93 11.68
C ALA A 122 8.22 24.72 10.81
N GLY A 123 8.97 23.68 11.12
CA GLY A 123 10.20 23.27 10.47
C GLY A 123 10.03 22.15 9.45
N VAL A 124 11.12 21.44 9.22
CA VAL A 124 11.27 20.40 8.21
C VAL A 124 10.23 19.26 8.35
N GLU A 125 9.80 18.98 9.58
CA GLU A 125 8.87 17.88 9.86
C GLU A 125 7.46 18.14 9.31
N LEU A 126 6.90 19.30 9.58
CA LEU A 126 5.59 19.71 9.06
C LEU A 126 5.60 19.79 7.54
N TYR A 127 6.68 20.35 6.97
CA TYR A 127 6.85 20.41 5.53
C TYR A 127 6.92 19.02 4.89
N ALA A 128 7.68 18.07 5.49
CA ALA A 128 7.79 16.72 5.02
C ALA A 128 6.44 15.98 5.01
N ILE A 129 5.61 16.18 6.03
CA ILE A 129 4.26 15.60 6.13
C ILE A 129 3.36 16.14 5.01
N TRP A 130 3.34 17.47 4.79
CA TRP A 130 2.53 18.06 3.71
C TRP A 130 3.01 17.63 2.33
N VAL A 131 4.31 17.51 2.13
CA VAL A 131 4.89 16.96 0.89
C VAL A 131 4.48 15.50 0.69
N ALA A 132 4.54 14.69 1.74
CA ALA A 132 4.12 13.28 1.68
C ALA A 132 2.64 13.14 1.32
N ILE A 133 1.75 13.91 1.97
CA ILE A 133 0.32 13.93 1.66
C ILE A 133 0.08 14.38 0.21
N GLY A 134 0.72 15.47 -0.20
CA GLY A 134 0.58 16.03 -1.54
C GLY A 134 1.05 15.08 -2.63
N LEU A 135 2.24 14.49 -2.48
CA LEU A 135 2.79 13.54 -3.44
C LEU A 135 1.97 12.24 -3.50
N SER A 136 1.58 11.70 -2.35
CA SER A 136 0.75 10.50 -2.30
C SER A 136 -0.62 10.73 -2.94
N GLY A 137 -1.24 11.87 -2.67
CA GLY A 137 -2.49 12.28 -3.29
C GLY A 137 -2.37 12.46 -4.81
N LEU A 138 -1.30 13.12 -5.27
CA LEU A 138 -1.03 13.32 -6.70
C LEU A 138 -0.82 11.98 -7.42
N VAL A 139 0.03 11.12 -6.90
CA VAL A 139 0.27 9.79 -7.50
C VAL A 139 -1.03 8.97 -7.51
N GLY A 140 -1.79 8.99 -6.42
CA GLY A 140 -3.05 8.28 -6.31
C GLY A 140 -4.12 8.77 -7.30
N TRP A 141 -4.16 10.06 -7.64
CA TRP A 141 -5.14 10.63 -8.57
C TRP A 141 -4.68 10.59 -10.03
N ILE A 142 -3.42 10.94 -10.31
CA ILE A 142 -2.92 11.07 -11.68
C ILE A 142 -2.87 9.72 -12.37
N THR A 143 -2.50 8.64 -11.67
CA THR A 143 -2.32 7.33 -12.29
C THR A 143 -3.63 6.77 -12.89
N PRO A 144 -4.77 6.69 -12.15
CA PRO A 144 -6.02 6.22 -12.73
C PRO A 144 -6.62 7.19 -13.74
N VAL A 145 -6.52 8.51 -13.50
CA VAL A 145 -7.09 9.53 -14.40
C VAL A 145 -6.35 9.57 -15.74
N SER A 146 -5.02 9.51 -15.73
CA SER A 146 -4.24 9.49 -16.98
C SER A 146 -4.57 8.28 -17.84
N TYR A 147 -4.80 7.13 -17.23
CA TYR A 147 -5.13 5.93 -17.96
C TYR A 147 -6.51 6.03 -18.62
N THR A 148 -7.53 6.46 -17.89
CA THR A 148 -8.90 6.59 -18.42
C THR A 148 -9.01 7.64 -19.55
N HIS A 149 -8.24 8.73 -19.48
CA HIS A 149 -8.28 9.78 -20.51
C HIS A 149 -7.40 9.49 -21.72
N LEU A 150 -6.36 8.69 -21.62
CA LEU A 150 -5.46 8.36 -22.73
C LEU A 150 -5.93 7.16 -23.56
N THR A 151 -6.68 6.23 -22.96
CA THR A 151 -7.14 5.03 -23.67
C THR A 151 -8.46 5.21 -24.41
N LEU A 152 -9.36 6.07 -23.92
CA LEU A 152 -10.64 6.34 -24.57
C LEU A 152 -10.52 6.89 -26.02
N PRO A 153 -9.61 7.84 -26.33
CA PRO A 153 -9.47 8.34 -27.69
C PRO A 153 -8.87 7.33 -28.67
N THR A 154 -8.04 6.42 -28.21
CA THR A 154 -7.37 5.43 -29.07
C THR A 154 -8.30 4.28 -29.48
N LEU A 155 -9.31 3.96 -28.67
CA LEU A 155 -10.32 2.95 -28.99
C LEU A 155 -11.36 3.44 -30.02
N LEU A 156 -11.48 4.76 -30.21
CA LEU A 156 -12.40 5.35 -31.19
C LEU A 156 -11.76 5.56 -32.59
N LEU A 157 -10.45 5.26 -32.72
CA LEU A 157 -9.71 5.44 -33.97
C LEU A 157 -9.41 4.10 -34.71
N VAL A 158 -9.95 3.00 -34.23
CA VAL A 158 -9.92 1.67 -34.84
C VAL A 158 -11.33 1.25 -35.17
#